data_07bf05ae9cdb2cffd00274ad0a40ce4a
#
_entry.id   07bf05ae9cdb2cffd00274ad0a40ce4a
#
_cell.length_a   1.000
_cell.length_b   1.000
_cell.length_c   1.000
_cell.angle_alpha   90.00
_cell.angle_beta   90.00
_cell.angle_gamma   90.00
#
_symmetry.space_group_name_H-M   'P 1'
#
loop_
_entity.id
_entity.type
_entity.pdbx_description
1 polymer ?
#
loop_
_entity_poly.entity_id
_entity_poly.type
_entity_poly.pdbx_seq_one_letter_code
_entity_poly.pdbx_strand_id
1 'polypeptide(L)'
;ASDVYKRQAYHIARERLKSKTVEEAVGRACRKLKGAYSLVVMSPRKLIGARDPFGFKPLCIGKRDNAYILASESCALETIGADFVRDVLPGEVVTITPENGIQSDLSMALPKEQEARCIFEYIYFARSDSFIDGISVYEARKQAGRILAREFPVEADMVVGVPESGIDAAIG
;
A
#
# COMPACT_ATOMS: atom_id res chain seq x y z
N ALA A 1 -10.46 -12.53 -20.72
CA ALA A 1 -9.52 -11.50 -20.25
C ALA A 1 -8.41 -12.16 -19.45
N SER A 2 -7.16 -11.96 -19.84
CA SER A 2 -6.05 -12.44 -19.02
C SER A 2 -5.95 -11.54 -17.80
N ASP A 3 -5.92 -12.14 -16.62
CA ASP A 3 -5.82 -11.41 -15.37
C ASP A 3 -4.56 -10.54 -15.32
N VAL A 4 -4.68 -9.37 -14.77
CA VAL A 4 -3.58 -8.37 -14.70
C VAL A 4 -2.35 -8.97 -14.01
N TYR A 5 -2.52 -9.72 -12.94
CA TYR A 5 -1.42 -10.35 -12.20
C TYR A 5 -0.66 -11.41 -13.03
N LYS A 6 -1.32 -12.12 -13.93
CA LYS A 6 -0.65 -13.07 -14.84
C LYS A 6 0.29 -12.35 -15.81
N ARG A 7 -0.11 -11.17 -16.28
CA ARG A 7 0.74 -10.31 -17.12
C ARG A 7 1.94 -9.80 -16.34
N GLN A 8 1.74 -9.37 -15.10
CA GLN A 8 2.81 -8.93 -14.22
C GLN A 8 3.83 -10.06 -13.97
N ALA A 9 3.36 -11.25 -13.62
CA ALA A 9 4.22 -12.42 -13.45
C ALA A 9 4.99 -12.77 -14.74
N TYR A 10 4.34 -12.70 -15.89
CA TYR A 10 4.98 -12.94 -17.19
C TYR A 10 6.08 -11.88 -17.48
N HIS A 11 5.83 -10.60 -17.19
CA HIS A 11 6.84 -9.55 -17.36
C HIS A 11 8.04 -9.78 -16.44
N ILE A 12 7.83 -10.14 -15.19
CA ILE A 12 8.92 -10.47 -14.25
C ILE A 12 9.72 -11.68 -14.76
N ALA A 13 9.04 -12.75 -15.17
CA ALA A 13 9.70 -13.96 -15.71
C ALA A 13 10.53 -13.63 -16.95
N ARG A 14 10.02 -12.80 -17.86
CA ARG A 14 10.74 -12.36 -19.06
C ARG A 14 11.97 -11.51 -18.73
N GLU A 15 11.86 -10.58 -17.78
CA GLU A 15 13.00 -9.80 -17.32
C GLU A 15 14.01 -10.67 -16.57
N ARG A 16 13.57 -11.73 -15.87
CA ARG A 16 14.47 -12.65 -15.18
C ARG A 16 15.48 -13.34 -16.10
N LEU A 17 15.14 -13.56 -17.36
CA LEU A 17 16.05 -14.12 -18.37
C LEU A 17 17.20 -13.16 -18.70
N LYS A 18 17.07 -11.88 -18.37
CA LYS A 18 18.04 -10.81 -18.67
C LYS A 18 18.67 -10.19 -17.43
N SER A 19 18.32 -10.67 -16.25
CA SER A 19 18.75 -10.13 -14.97
C SER A 19 19.56 -11.15 -14.19
N LYS A 20 20.54 -10.68 -13.44
CA LYS A 20 21.36 -11.54 -12.58
C LYS A 20 20.59 -12.05 -11.38
N THR A 21 19.70 -11.22 -10.84
CA THR A 21 18.93 -11.50 -9.60
C THR A 21 17.44 -11.32 -9.82
N VAL A 22 16.61 -11.84 -8.88
CA VAL A 22 15.16 -11.73 -8.95
C VAL A 22 14.69 -10.30 -8.69
N GLU A 23 15.30 -9.61 -7.71
CA GLU A 23 15.00 -8.22 -7.40
C GLU A 23 15.31 -7.29 -8.56
N GLU A 24 16.41 -7.50 -9.28
CA GLU A 24 16.70 -6.77 -10.51
C GLU A 24 15.61 -7.00 -11.56
N ALA A 25 15.15 -8.23 -11.73
CA ALA A 25 14.07 -8.57 -12.65
C ALA A 25 12.74 -7.88 -12.28
N VAL A 26 12.41 -7.86 -11.00
CA VAL A 26 11.22 -7.15 -10.49
C VAL A 26 11.33 -5.65 -10.77
N GLY A 27 12.44 -5.01 -10.42
CA GLY A 27 12.64 -3.57 -10.68
C GLY A 27 12.56 -3.24 -12.18
N ARG A 28 13.16 -4.07 -13.06
CA ARG A 28 13.07 -3.90 -14.52
C ARG A 28 11.67 -4.09 -15.06
N ALA A 29 10.91 -5.04 -14.52
CA ALA A 29 9.52 -5.25 -14.88
C ALA A 29 8.66 -4.06 -14.43
N CYS A 30 8.83 -3.60 -13.20
CA CYS A 30 8.09 -2.46 -12.64
C CYS A 30 8.25 -1.19 -13.47
N ARG A 31 9.43 -0.90 -14.02
CA ARG A 31 9.64 0.24 -14.93
C ARG A 31 8.79 0.18 -16.21
N LYS A 32 8.28 -0.98 -16.58
CA LYS A 32 7.44 -1.19 -17.78
C LYS A 32 5.96 -1.24 -17.45
N LEU A 33 5.61 -1.42 -16.19
CA LEU A 33 4.23 -1.42 -15.74
C LEU A 33 3.70 0.02 -15.71
N LYS A 34 2.49 0.20 -16.22
CA LYS A 34 1.75 1.46 -16.15
C LYS A 34 0.52 1.28 -15.28
N GLY A 35 0.26 2.27 -14.45
CA GLY A 35 -0.89 2.28 -13.55
C GLY A 35 -0.54 1.95 -12.10
N ALA A 36 -1.55 1.78 -11.27
CA ALA A 36 -1.44 1.54 -9.84
C ALA A 36 -1.14 0.07 -9.54
N TYR A 37 -0.15 -0.19 -8.70
CA TYR A 37 0.15 -1.55 -8.23
C TYR A 37 0.87 -1.56 -6.88
N SER A 38 0.61 -2.62 -6.14
CA SER A 38 1.47 -3.09 -5.05
C SER A 38 1.74 -4.57 -5.28
N LEU A 39 2.99 -4.94 -5.39
CA LEU A 39 3.40 -6.30 -5.71
C LEU A 39 4.16 -6.92 -4.55
N VAL A 40 3.87 -8.18 -4.29
CA VAL A 40 4.69 -9.02 -3.42
C VAL A 40 5.15 -10.22 -4.23
N VAL A 41 6.45 -10.42 -4.29
CA VAL A 41 7.10 -11.52 -5.00
C VAL A 41 7.94 -12.31 -4.01
N MET A 42 7.72 -13.60 -3.95
CA MET A 42 8.46 -14.50 -3.08
C MET A 42 9.32 -15.47 -3.89
N SER A 43 10.54 -15.65 -3.46
CA SER A 43 11.45 -16.68 -3.93
C SER A 43 11.96 -17.50 -2.73
N PRO A 44 12.66 -18.62 -2.92
CA PRO A 44 13.11 -19.46 -1.80
C PRO A 44 13.96 -18.75 -0.74
N ARG A 45 14.59 -17.62 -1.09
CA ARG A 45 15.51 -16.90 -0.19
C ARG A 45 15.18 -15.42 -0.03
N LYS A 46 14.17 -14.89 -0.74
CA LYS A 46 13.90 -13.45 -0.77
C LYS A 46 12.40 -13.20 -0.77
N LEU A 47 12.00 -12.20 -0.01
CA LEU A 47 10.70 -11.56 -0.08
C LEU A 47 10.90 -10.17 -0.68
N ILE A 48 10.19 -9.85 -1.76
CA ILE A 48 10.35 -8.59 -2.50
C ILE A 48 9.00 -7.89 -2.54
N GLY A 49 8.98 -6.62 -2.13
CA GLY A 49 7.84 -5.72 -2.28
C GLY A 49 8.13 -4.65 -3.31
N ALA A 50 7.14 -4.26 -4.10
CA ALA A 50 7.28 -3.14 -5.01
C ALA A 50 6.00 -2.31 -5.01
N ARG A 51 6.14 -0.99 -4.83
CA ARG A 51 5.04 -0.03 -4.87
C ARG A 51 5.14 0.84 -6.11
N ASP A 52 4.01 1.16 -6.73
CA ASP A 52 3.99 2.00 -7.93
C ASP A 52 4.61 3.39 -7.67
N PRO A 53 5.21 4.02 -8.72
CA PRO A 53 5.96 5.28 -8.55
C PRO A 53 5.11 6.46 -8.06
N PHE A 54 3.80 6.44 -8.29
CA PHE A 54 2.89 7.49 -7.83
C PHE A 54 2.39 7.26 -6.40
N GLY A 55 2.52 6.03 -5.88
CA GLY A 55 2.04 5.66 -4.56
C GLY A 55 0.51 5.50 -4.49
N PHE A 56 -0.14 5.14 -5.60
CA PHE A 56 -1.59 4.94 -5.64
C PHE A 56 -2.06 3.88 -4.66
N LYS A 57 -1.35 2.74 -4.61
CA LYS A 57 -1.70 1.63 -3.75
C LYS A 57 -0.77 1.54 -2.55
N PRO A 58 -1.31 1.29 -1.35
CA PRO A 58 -0.49 1.15 -0.16
C PRO A 58 0.28 -0.18 -0.14
N LEU A 59 1.40 -0.18 0.54
CA LEU A 59 2.18 -1.36 0.90
C LEU A 59 2.99 -1.02 2.15
N CYS A 60 2.97 -1.89 3.15
CA CYS A 60 3.73 -1.68 4.38
C CYS A 60 4.54 -2.91 4.77
N ILE A 61 5.51 -2.68 5.64
CA ILE A 61 6.42 -3.69 6.19
C ILE A 61 6.11 -3.82 7.67
N GLY A 62 5.91 -5.05 8.11
CA GLY A 62 5.85 -5.42 9.50
C GLY A 62 6.94 -6.40 9.89
N LYS A 63 7.10 -6.58 11.20
CA LYS A 63 8.03 -7.56 11.77
C LYS A 63 7.36 -8.28 12.95
N ARG A 64 7.48 -9.59 12.95
CA ARG A 64 7.11 -10.42 14.09
C ARG A 64 8.25 -11.38 14.40
N ASP A 65 8.79 -11.28 15.58
CA ASP A 65 10.00 -12.03 15.98
C ASP A 65 11.15 -11.76 14.98
N ASN A 66 11.61 -12.79 14.30
CA ASN A 66 12.66 -12.70 13.28
C ASN A 66 12.12 -12.66 11.84
N ALA A 67 10.79 -12.64 11.65
CA ALA A 67 10.17 -12.66 10.35
C ALA A 67 9.69 -11.26 9.92
N TYR A 68 10.01 -10.89 8.69
CA TYR A 68 9.43 -9.72 8.04
C TYR A 68 8.17 -10.09 7.24
N ILE A 69 7.24 -9.16 7.19
CA ILE A 69 5.94 -9.35 6.58
C ILE A 69 5.67 -8.14 5.67
N LEU A 70 5.10 -8.40 4.50
CA LEU A 70 4.57 -7.37 3.61
C LEU A 70 3.05 -7.48 3.59
N ALA A 71 2.38 -6.35 3.77
CA ALA A 71 0.93 -6.24 3.74
C ALA A 71 0.48 -4.97 3.03
N SER A 72 -0.73 -4.95 2.51
CA SER A 72 -1.32 -3.73 1.93
C SER A 72 -1.71 -2.72 3.00
N GLU A 73 -2.05 -3.17 4.21
CA GLU A 73 -2.58 -2.33 5.28
C GLU A 73 -1.98 -2.71 6.64
N SER A 74 -1.79 -1.71 7.52
CA SER A 74 -1.25 -1.92 8.86
C SER A 74 -2.14 -2.79 9.75
N CYS A 75 -3.46 -2.72 9.58
CA CYS A 75 -4.40 -3.56 10.34
C CYS A 75 -4.16 -5.08 10.14
N ALA A 76 -3.66 -5.47 8.95
CA ALA A 76 -3.29 -6.87 8.70
C ALA A 76 -2.10 -7.31 9.57
N LEU A 77 -1.15 -6.40 9.81
CA LEU A 77 0.00 -6.65 10.70
C LEU A 77 -0.46 -6.80 12.16
N GLU A 78 -1.31 -5.89 12.62
CA GLU A 78 -1.87 -5.93 13.98
C GLU A 78 -2.65 -7.24 14.23
N THR A 79 -3.46 -7.67 13.26
CA THR A 79 -4.25 -8.90 13.36
C THR A 79 -3.39 -10.15 13.64
N ILE A 80 -2.16 -10.18 13.13
CA ILE A 80 -1.24 -11.29 13.33
C ILE A 80 -0.21 -11.04 14.45
N GLY A 81 -0.36 -9.94 15.20
CA GLY A 81 0.57 -9.55 16.27
C GLY A 81 1.97 -9.18 15.77
N ALA A 82 2.05 -8.55 14.59
CA ALA A 82 3.30 -8.03 14.04
C ALA A 82 3.41 -6.53 14.31
N ASP A 83 4.62 -6.08 14.64
CA ASP A 83 4.93 -4.67 14.78
C ASP A 83 5.02 -4.00 13.39
N PHE A 84 4.45 -2.81 13.27
CA PHE A 84 4.61 -1.99 12.09
C PHE A 84 6.04 -1.42 12.03
N VAL A 85 6.73 -1.64 10.92
CA VAL A 85 8.09 -1.11 10.71
C VAL A 85 8.03 0.22 9.95
N ARG A 86 7.45 0.23 8.76
CA ARG A 86 7.22 1.42 7.93
C ARG A 86 6.37 1.10 6.70
N ASP A 87 5.89 2.15 6.06
CA ASP A 87 5.37 2.04 4.70
C ASP A 87 6.51 1.83 3.69
N VAL A 88 6.20 1.15 2.58
CA VAL A 88 7.04 1.11 1.38
C VAL A 88 6.82 2.41 0.62
N LEU A 89 7.88 3.11 0.27
CA LEU A 89 7.80 4.40 -0.39
C LEU A 89 7.29 4.27 -1.83
N PRO A 90 6.64 5.31 -2.38
CA PRO A 90 6.30 5.36 -3.80
C PRO A 90 7.53 5.11 -4.68
N GLY A 91 7.41 4.18 -5.63
CA GLY A 91 8.51 3.79 -6.52
C GLY A 91 9.61 2.95 -5.87
N GLU A 92 9.45 2.51 -4.63
CA GLU A 92 10.41 1.64 -3.95
C GLU A 92 10.21 0.18 -4.35
N VAL A 93 11.34 -0.48 -4.60
CA VAL A 93 11.46 -1.94 -4.60
C VAL A 93 12.24 -2.35 -3.35
N VAL A 94 11.56 -2.97 -2.41
CA VAL A 94 12.16 -3.48 -1.18
C VAL A 94 12.50 -4.95 -1.34
N THR A 95 13.71 -5.33 -0.97
CA THR A 95 14.16 -6.74 -0.94
C THR A 95 14.50 -7.11 0.48
N ILE A 96 13.93 -8.19 0.96
CA ILE A 96 14.12 -8.69 2.32
C ILE A 96 14.77 -10.07 2.26
N THR A 97 15.89 -10.22 2.94
CA THR A 97 16.60 -11.50 3.09
C THR A 97 16.96 -11.76 4.55
N PRO A 98 17.13 -13.02 4.96
CA PRO A 98 17.58 -13.34 6.32
C PRO A 98 18.95 -12.73 6.67
N GLU A 99 19.85 -12.66 5.70
CA GLU A 99 21.23 -12.21 5.89
C GLU A 99 21.36 -10.69 5.97
N ASN A 100 20.63 -9.96 5.10
CA ASN A 100 20.82 -8.52 4.93
C ASN A 100 19.63 -7.68 5.44
N GLY A 101 18.57 -8.33 5.93
CA GLY A 101 17.36 -7.63 6.34
C GLY A 101 16.70 -6.90 5.16
N ILE A 102 16.25 -5.67 5.41
CA ILE A 102 15.54 -4.82 4.42
C ILE A 102 16.57 -4.03 3.60
N GLN A 103 16.50 -4.17 2.30
CA GLN A 103 17.26 -3.38 1.32
C GLN A 103 16.28 -2.63 0.40
N SER A 104 16.54 -1.35 0.13
CA SER A 104 15.68 -0.48 -0.68
C SER A 104 16.35 -0.12 -2.01
N ASP A 105 15.59 -0.19 -3.10
CA ASP A 105 15.93 0.39 -4.40
C ASP A 105 14.87 1.47 -4.75
N LEU A 106 15.28 2.73 -4.77
CA LEU A 106 14.46 3.89 -5.08
C LEU A 106 14.65 4.40 -6.51
N SER A 107 15.21 3.58 -7.39
CA SER A 107 15.51 3.99 -8.78
C SER A 107 14.28 4.30 -9.64
N MET A 108 13.06 3.99 -9.13
CA MET A 108 11.80 4.34 -9.77
C MET A 108 11.04 5.45 -9.03
N ALA A 109 11.58 5.97 -7.93
CA ALA A 109 10.92 7.04 -7.18
C ALA A 109 10.82 8.31 -8.04
N LEU A 110 9.67 8.94 -7.99
CA LEU A 110 9.40 10.22 -8.63
C LEU A 110 9.62 11.37 -7.62
N PRO A 111 9.79 12.62 -8.11
CA PRO A 111 9.71 13.78 -7.24
C PRO A 111 8.40 13.77 -6.44
N LYS A 112 8.44 14.23 -5.19
CA LYS A 112 7.30 14.18 -4.26
C LYS A 112 6.04 14.86 -4.82
N GLU A 113 6.23 15.89 -5.62
CA GLU A 113 5.15 16.66 -6.26
C GLU A 113 4.37 15.85 -7.31
N GLN A 114 4.93 14.72 -7.74
CA GLN A 114 4.30 13.80 -8.71
C GLN A 114 3.63 12.61 -8.02
N GLU A 115 3.75 12.48 -6.70
CA GLU A 115 3.03 11.46 -5.97
C GLU A 115 1.51 11.72 -6.05
N ALA A 116 0.73 10.67 -6.25
CA ALA A 116 -0.71 10.76 -6.46
C ALA A 116 -1.44 9.66 -5.69
N ARG A 117 -1.41 9.75 -4.37
CA ARG A 117 -2.09 8.81 -3.49
C ARG A 117 -3.58 8.76 -3.78
N CYS A 118 -4.13 7.56 -3.85
CA CYS A 118 -5.54 7.37 -4.15
C CYS A 118 -6.39 7.75 -2.93
N ILE A 119 -7.21 8.79 -3.07
CA ILE A 119 -8.12 9.21 -2.00
C ILE A 119 -9.13 8.13 -1.61
N PHE A 120 -9.50 7.23 -2.53
CA PHE A 120 -10.41 6.12 -2.24
C PHE A 120 -9.87 5.11 -1.23
N GLU A 121 -8.55 5.03 -1.05
CA GLU A 121 -7.98 4.23 0.03
C GLU A 121 -8.46 4.74 1.40
N TYR A 122 -8.53 6.07 1.59
CA TYR A 122 -9.02 6.67 2.83
C TYR A 122 -10.53 6.67 2.93
N ILE A 123 -11.25 6.96 1.84
CA ILE A 123 -12.72 7.11 1.89
C ILE A 123 -13.43 5.75 1.96
N TYR A 124 -12.91 4.73 1.29
CA TYR A 124 -13.66 3.51 1.06
C TYR A 124 -12.88 2.20 1.22
N PHE A 125 -11.70 2.04 0.60
CA PHE A 125 -11.05 0.73 0.49
C PHE A 125 -10.42 0.24 1.79
N ALA A 126 -9.66 1.08 2.49
CA ALA A 126 -8.93 0.67 3.68
C ALA A 126 -9.87 0.43 4.88
N ARG A 127 -9.46 -0.45 5.78
CA ARG A 127 -10.13 -0.57 7.08
C ARG A 127 -9.89 0.68 7.91
N SER A 128 -10.90 1.05 8.72
CA SER A 128 -10.84 2.27 9.56
C SER A 128 -9.67 2.31 10.52
N ASP A 129 -9.25 1.16 11.04
CA ASP A 129 -8.12 1.02 11.97
C ASP A 129 -6.75 1.03 11.29
N SER A 130 -6.70 1.15 9.95
CA SER A 130 -5.44 1.22 9.21
C SER A 130 -4.79 2.59 9.25
N PHE A 131 -3.44 2.58 9.20
CA PHE A 131 -2.61 3.74 8.90
C PHE A 131 -2.00 3.54 7.51
N ILE A 132 -2.07 4.57 6.67
CA ILE A 132 -1.49 4.59 5.32
C ILE A 132 -0.66 5.87 5.19
N ASP A 133 0.62 5.75 4.85
CA ASP A 133 1.54 6.88 4.71
C ASP A 133 1.51 7.83 5.94
N GLY A 134 1.40 7.25 7.13
CA GLY A 134 1.36 7.97 8.40
C GLY A 134 0.02 8.63 8.74
N ILE A 135 -1.03 8.43 7.95
CA ILE A 135 -2.37 9.01 8.16
C ILE A 135 -3.33 7.93 8.65
N SER A 136 -4.03 8.17 9.76
CA SER A 136 -5.10 7.32 10.24
C SER A 136 -6.32 7.42 9.31
N VAL A 137 -6.79 6.28 8.81
CA VAL A 137 -7.99 6.20 7.97
C VAL A 137 -9.23 6.66 8.75
N TYR A 138 -9.35 6.24 10.01
CA TYR A 138 -10.44 6.65 10.92
C TYR A 138 -10.51 8.17 11.06
N GLU A 139 -9.39 8.82 11.42
CA GLU A 139 -9.38 10.28 11.60
C GLU A 139 -9.61 11.02 10.28
N ALA A 140 -9.12 10.53 9.16
CA ALA A 140 -9.40 11.11 7.85
C ALA A 140 -10.90 11.10 7.52
N ARG A 141 -11.59 9.98 7.73
CA ARG A 141 -13.05 9.86 7.53
C ARG A 141 -13.84 10.74 8.48
N LYS A 142 -13.47 10.74 9.75
CA LYS A 142 -14.10 11.56 10.77
C LYS A 142 -13.95 13.05 10.48
N GLN A 143 -12.77 13.47 10.01
CA GLN A 143 -12.54 14.85 9.59
C GLN A 143 -13.38 15.22 8.36
N ALA A 144 -13.53 14.30 7.40
CA ALA A 144 -14.41 14.51 6.26
C ALA A 144 -15.87 14.72 6.69
N GLY A 145 -16.36 13.95 7.67
CA GLY A 145 -17.69 14.15 8.27
C GLY A 145 -17.86 15.52 8.90
N ARG A 146 -16.88 15.97 9.70
CA ARG A 146 -16.90 17.31 10.31
C ARG A 146 -16.93 18.43 9.26
N ILE A 147 -16.19 18.28 8.18
CA ILE A 147 -16.16 19.26 7.08
C ILE A 147 -17.52 19.25 6.38
N LEU A 148 -18.07 18.08 6.06
CA LEU A 148 -19.36 17.94 5.43
C LEU A 148 -20.48 18.62 6.24
N ALA A 149 -20.52 18.41 7.55
CA ALA A 149 -21.53 19.03 8.42
C ALA A 149 -21.41 20.56 8.48
N ARG A 150 -20.21 21.10 8.31
CA ARG A 150 -19.99 22.56 8.28
C ARG A 150 -20.33 23.19 6.93
N GLU A 151 -19.98 22.53 5.84
CA GLU A 151 -20.22 23.04 4.49
C GLU A 151 -21.66 22.86 4.02
N PHE A 152 -22.32 21.80 4.48
CA PHE A 152 -23.68 21.44 4.12
C PHE A 152 -24.51 21.16 5.39
N PRO A 153 -24.80 22.18 6.21
CA PRO A 153 -25.55 21.98 7.43
C PRO A 153 -26.99 21.55 7.11
N VAL A 154 -27.46 20.52 7.78
CA VAL A 154 -28.83 19.99 7.67
C VAL A 154 -29.42 19.87 9.06
N GLU A 155 -30.63 20.39 9.25
CA GLU A 155 -31.40 20.12 10.47
C GLU A 155 -31.93 18.69 10.42
N ALA A 156 -31.51 17.86 11.37
CA ALA A 156 -31.92 16.46 11.44
C ALA A 156 -31.91 15.97 12.87
N ASP A 157 -32.89 15.11 13.19
CA ASP A 157 -33.01 14.49 14.51
C ASP A 157 -32.03 13.32 14.69
N MET A 158 -31.52 12.77 13.59
CA MET A 158 -30.65 11.59 13.62
C MET A 158 -29.66 11.60 12.43
N VAL A 159 -28.46 11.15 12.69
CA VAL A 159 -27.44 10.86 11.66
C VAL A 159 -27.18 9.36 11.63
N VAL A 160 -27.22 8.77 10.45
CA VAL A 160 -26.98 7.34 10.24
C VAL A 160 -25.87 7.15 9.22
N GLY A 161 -24.76 6.52 9.64
CA GLY A 161 -23.69 6.12 8.73
C GLY A 161 -24.01 4.82 8.00
N VAL A 162 -23.76 4.80 6.70
CA VAL A 162 -23.84 3.54 5.94
C VAL A 162 -22.61 2.70 6.25
N PRO A 163 -22.77 1.47 6.78
CA PRO A 163 -21.63 0.57 7.05
C PRO A 163 -20.85 0.22 5.76
N GLU A 164 -19.50 0.00 5.86
CA GLU A 164 -18.76 0.27 7.10
C GLU A 164 -18.12 1.67 7.06
N SER A 165 -17.67 2.14 5.89
CA SER A 165 -16.88 3.36 5.70
C SER A 165 -17.62 4.66 6.09
N GLY A 166 -18.96 4.68 6.00
CA GLY A 166 -19.76 5.85 6.35
C GLY A 166 -19.93 6.06 7.86
N ILE A 167 -19.68 5.06 8.70
CA ILE A 167 -19.83 5.17 10.16
C ILE A 167 -18.87 6.21 10.74
N ASP A 168 -17.62 6.16 10.34
CA ASP A 168 -16.59 7.09 10.85
C ASP A 168 -16.91 8.54 10.47
N ALA A 169 -17.40 8.77 9.26
CA ALA A 169 -17.86 10.09 8.82
C ALA A 169 -19.08 10.57 9.61
N ALA A 170 -20.02 9.67 9.90
CA ALA A 170 -21.20 10.01 10.72
C ALA A 170 -20.84 10.37 12.17
N ILE A 171 -19.78 9.79 12.73
CA ILE A 171 -19.25 10.14 14.05
C ILE A 171 -18.62 11.54 14.05
N GLY A 172 -17.98 11.95 12.98
CA GLY A 172 -17.36 13.27 12.83
C GLY A 172 -18.35 14.40 12.78
#